data_a86ad810e2f9cb65bf4694256ec2a184
#
_entry.id   a86ad810e2f9cb65bf4694256ec2a184
#
_cell.length_a   1.000
_cell.length_b   1.000
_cell.length_c   1.000
_cell.angle_alpha   90.00
_cell.angle_beta   90.00
_cell.angle_gamma   90.00
#
_symmetry.space_group_name_H-M   'P 1'
#
loop_
_entity.id
_entity.type
_entity.pdbx_description
1 polymer ?
#
loop_
_entity_poly.entity_id
_entity_poly.type
_entity_poly.pdbx_seq_one_letter_code
_entity_poly.pdbx_strand_id
1 'polypeptide(L)'
;MIPGAVFIPRGHLESQVENKITNHDAPVVIYCAGGTRSAFATKTLQELGYTDVVSMAGGFGRWKNEGRTWITPTVLTPEQRDRYGRHILLPEVGEEGQQKLLNSKILLLGAGGLGSPAALYLAAAGVGTIGIVDMDVVDASNLQRQILHNL
;
A
#
# COMPACT_ATOMS: atom_id res chain seq x y z
N MET A 1 -1.39 9.16 -7.57
CA MET A 1 -0.01 9.74 -7.56
C MET A 1 0.79 9.23 -8.75
N ILE A 2 1.93 9.83 -9.05
CA ILE A 2 2.88 9.34 -10.05
C ILE A 2 3.54 8.07 -9.50
N PRO A 3 3.70 6.99 -10.29
CA PRO A 3 4.39 5.78 -9.84
C PRO A 3 5.79 6.08 -9.32
N GLY A 4 6.19 5.47 -8.21
CA GLY A 4 7.50 5.69 -7.57
C GLY A 4 7.64 7.00 -6.79
N ALA A 5 6.63 7.87 -6.78
CA ALA A 5 6.71 9.11 -6.01
C ALA A 5 6.56 8.86 -4.50
N VAL A 6 7.39 9.54 -3.73
CA VAL A 6 7.32 9.56 -2.26
C VAL A 6 6.32 10.62 -1.83
N PHE A 7 5.36 10.25 -0.99
CA PHE A 7 4.40 11.19 -0.43
C PHE A 7 4.90 11.75 0.91
N ILE A 8 4.99 13.08 0.98
CA ILE A 8 5.24 13.81 2.23
C ILE A 8 4.17 14.92 2.33
N PRO A 9 3.35 14.94 3.39
CA PRO A 9 2.42 16.04 3.62
C PRO A 9 3.18 17.36 3.75
N ARG A 10 2.65 18.46 3.20
CA ARG A 10 3.36 19.76 3.19
C ARG A 10 3.76 20.21 4.61
N GLY A 11 2.92 20.00 5.60
CA GLY A 11 3.22 20.38 7.01
C GLY A 11 4.27 19.51 7.69
N HIS A 12 4.73 18.45 7.05
CA HIS A 12 5.77 17.55 7.57
C HIS A 12 7.02 17.51 6.66
N LEU A 13 7.08 18.40 5.66
CA LEU A 13 8.15 18.36 4.67
C LEU A 13 9.52 18.50 5.34
N GLU A 14 9.69 19.54 6.16
CA GLU A 14 10.94 19.88 6.81
C GLU A 14 11.42 18.80 7.80
N SER A 15 10.48 18.12 8.47
CA SER A 15 10.81 17.07 9.45
C SER A 15 11.02 15.68 8.85
N GLN A 16 10.57 15.45 7.61
CA GLN A 16 10.59 14.11 7.01
C GLN A 16 11.47 13.98 5.76
N VAL A 17 11.80 15.08 5.10
CA VAL A 17 12.48 15.03 3.81
C VAL A 17 13.87 14.41 3.93
N GLU A 18 14.66 14.74 4.93
CA GLU A 18 16.02 14.22 5.10
C GLU A 18 16.06 12.70 5.33
N ASN A 19 15.03 12.16 5.99
CA ASN A 19 14.88 10.72 6.18
C ASN A 19 14.49 9.98 4.88
N LYS A 20 13.98 10.68 3.88
CA LYS A 20 13.52 10.12 2.60
C LYS A 20 14.50 10.38 1.47
N ILE A 21 15.20 11.51 1.50
CA ILE A 21 16.14 11.96 0.48
C ILE A 21 17.38 12.45 1.22
N THR A 22 18.30 11.53 1.49
CA THR A 22 19.53 11.81 2.25
C THR A 22 20.63 12.50 1.42
N ASN A 23 20.56 12.38 0.10
CA ASN A 23 21.51 13.06 -0.81
C ASN A 23 20.93 14.39 -1.26
N HIS A 24 21.50 15.51 -0.81
CA HIS A 24 21.06 16.86 -1.13
C HIS A 24 21.34 17.28 -2.59
N ASP A 25 22.25 16.58 -3.27
CA ASP A 25 22.57 16.83 -4.68
C ASP A 25 21.76 15.94 -5.64
N ALA A 26 20.90 15.06 -5.10
CA ALA A 26 20.04 14.23 -5.94
C ALA A 26 18.99 15.09 -6.67
N PRO A 27 18.67 14.80 -7.94
CA PRO A 27 17.61 15.50 -8.65
C PRO A 27 16.25 15.19 -8.03
N VAL A 28 15.55 16.22 -7.57
CA VAL A 28 14.24 16.11 -6.91
C VAL A 28 13.19 16.86 -7.71
N VAL A 29 12.17 16.14 -8.16
CA VAL A 29 10.98 16.74 -8.79
C VAL A 29 9.82 16.75 -7.81
N ILE A 30 9.34 17.93 -7.48
CA ILE A 30 8.22 18.08 -6.55
C ILE A 30 6.93 18.38 -7.33
N TYR A 31 5.85 17.72 -6.97
CA TYR A 31 4.55 18.02 -7.52
C TYR A 31 3.45 18.08 -6.46
N CYS A 32 2.40 18.84 -6.75
CA CYS A 32 1.15 18.85 -6.01
C CYS A 32 -0.02 18.78 -7.01
N ALA A 33 -1.23 19.07 -6.60
CA ALA A 33 -2.39 19.00 -7.49
C ALA A 33 -2.27 19.94 -8.71
N GLY A 34 -1.93 21.23 -8.47
CA GLY A 34 -1.91 22.27 -9.53
C GLY A 34 -0.59 23.01 -9.70
N GLY A 35 0.45 22.70 -8.91
CA GLY A 35 1.77 23.34 -9.03
C GLY A 35 2.09 24.38 -7.93
N THR A 36 1.11 25.05 -7.33
CA THR A 36 1.36 26.14 -6.36
C THR A 36 2.06 25.66 -5.09
N ARG A 37 1.56 24.60 -4.44
CA ARG A 37 2.14 24.05 -3.21
C ARG A 37 3.53 23.49 -3.44
N SER A 38 3.78 22.87 -4.62
CA SER A 38 5.09 22.34 -4.97
C SER A 38 6.11 23.44 -5.21
N ALA A 39 5.71 24.60 -5.74
CA ALA A 39 6.62 25.75 -5.89
C ALA A 39 7.13 26.25 -4.53
N PHE A 40 6.24 26.38 -3.53
CA PHE A 40 6.66 26.72 -2.16
C PHE A 40 7.52 25.61 -1.52
N ALA A 41 7.18 24.35 -1.76
CA ALA A 41 7.98 23.23 -1.26
C ALA A 41 9.38 23.18 -1.87
N THR A 42 9.50 23.51 -3.16
CA THR A 42 10.81 23.64 -3.84
C THR A 42 11.69 24.69 -3.17
N LYS A 43 11.13 25.87 -2.88
CA LYS A 43 11.86 26.92 -2.16
C LYS A 43 12.31 26.44 -0.78
N THR A 44 11.43 25.78 -0.03
CA THR A 44 11.79 25.21 1.28
C THR A 44 12.94 24.20 1.19
N LEU A 45 12.94 23.29 0.19
CA LEU A 45 14.02 22.34 0.03
C LEU A 45 15.34 23.02 -0.34
N GLN A 46 15.31 24.05 -1.19
CA GLN A 46 16.50 24.85 -1.51
C GLN A 46 17.07 25.54 -0.27
N GLU A 47 16.21 26.06 0.61
CA GLU A 47 16.62 26.64 1.91
C GLU A 47 17.22 25.59 2.85
N LEU A 48 16.81 24.31 2.75
CA LEU A 48 17.38 23.16 3.45
C LEU A 48 18.66 22.60 2.80
N GLY A 49 19.16 23.21 1.72
CA GLY A 49 20.42 22.85 1.10
C GLY A 49 20.32 21.82 -0.05
N TYR A 50 19.12 21.48 -0.52
CA TYR A 50 18.98 20.66 -1.72
C TYR A 50 19.28 21.49 -2.97
N THR A 51 20.23 21.03 -3.80
CA THR A 51 20.80 21.83 -4.90
C THR A 51 20.05 21.67 -6.22
N ASP A 52 19.48 20.49 -6.51
CA ASP A 52 18.76 20.18 -7.75
C ASP A 52 17.28 19.87 -7.49
N VAL A 53 16.49 20.91 -7.25
CA VAL A 53 15.07 20.79 -6.93
C VAL A 53 14.23 21.60 -7.89
N VAL A 54 13.25 20.94 -8.52
CA VAL A 54 12.32 21.59 -9.45
C VAL A 54 10.85 21.29 -9.10
N SER A 55 9.98 22.27 -9.37
CA SER A 55 8.54 22.10 -9.27
C SER A 55 7.94 21.72 -10.62
N MET A 56 7.12 20.68 -10.65
CA MET A 56 6.42 20.27 -11.86
C MET A 56 5.30 21.26 -12.20
N ALA A 57 5.44 21.96 -13.32
CA ALA A 57 4.48 22.93 -13.80
C ALA A 57 3.11 22.29 -14.12
N GLY A 58 2.01 22.88 -13.59
CA GLY A 58 0.66 22.34 -13.74
C GLY A 58 0.35 21.14 -12.84
N GLY A 59 1.34 20.65 -12.09
CA GLY A 59 1.17 19.59 -11.08
C GLY A 59 0.55 18.30 -11.62
N PHE A 60 -0.04 17.52 -10.72
CA PHE A 60 -0.65 16.24 -11.04
C PHE A 60 -1.87 16.36 -11.97
N GLY A 61 -2.55 17.51 -11.95
CA GLY A 61 -3.67 17.78 -12.88
C GLY A 61 -3.23 17.71 -14.33
N ARG A 62 -2.14 18.44 -14.67
CA ARG A 62 -1.57 18.43 -16.01
C ARG A 62 -1.02 17.03 -16.40
N TRP A 63 -0.34 16.35 -15.49
CA TRP A 63 0.16 14.97 -15.69
C TRP A 63 -0.95 14.02 -16.14
N LYS A 64 -2.12 14.06 -15.49
CA LYS A 64 -3.28 13.24 -15.87
C LYS A 64 -3.87 13.65 -17.22
N ASN A 65 -4.01 14.95 -17.46
CA ASN A 65 -4.59 15.47 -18.70
C ASN A 65 -3.73 15.13 -19.93
N GLU A 66 -2.41 14.99 -19.75
CA GLU A 66 -1.50 14.51 -20.78
C GLU A 66 -1.54 12.98 -20.98
N GLY A 67 -2.44 12.27 -20.32
CA GLY A 67 -2.60 10.81 -20.44
C GLY A 67 -1.44 10.00 -19.88
N ARG A 68 -0.61 10.58 -19.01
CA ARG A 68 0.53 9.88 -18.41
C ARG A 68 0.09 8.89 -17.33
N THR A 69 0.88 7.85 -17.13
CA THR A 69 0.61 6.81 -16.14
C THR A 69 0.55 7.38 -14.71
N TRP A 70 -0.45 6.99 -13.97
CA TRP A 70 -0.61 7.33 -12.56
C TRP A 70 -1.30 6.20 -11.80
N ILE A 71 -1.13 6.19 -10.48
CA ILE A 71 -1.76 5.24 -9.57
C ILE A 71 -2.59 5.98 -8.53
N THR A 72 -3.68 5.37 -8.09
CA THR A 72 -4.39 5.82 -6.89
C THR A 72 -3.68 5.21 -5.68
N PRO A 73 -3.14 6.00 -4.74
CA PRO A 73 -2.66 5.44 -3.49
C PRO A 73 -3.85 4.78 -2.79
N THR A 74 -3.76 3.52 -2.54
CA THR A 74 -4.75 2.84 -1.69
C THR A 74 -4.32 3.08 -0.24
N VAL A 75 -5.14 3.81 0.49
CA VAL A 75 -4.91 4.09 1.91
C VAL A 75 -5.84 3.16 2.69
N LEU A 76 -5.32 2.53 3.74
CA LEU A 76 -6.13 1.72 4.65
C LEU A 76 -7.22 2.59 5.28
N THR A 77 -8.45 2.07 5.35
CA THR A 77 -9.53 2.74 6.08
C THR A 77 -9.24 2.74 7.59
N PRO A 78 -9.88 3.58 8.40
CA PRO A 78 -9.74 3.54 9.86
C PRO A 78 -10.02 2.15 10.43
N GLU A 79 -11.05 1.46 9.96
CA GLU A 79 -11.43 0.10 10.37
C GLU A 79 -10.37 -0.93 9.98
N GLN A 80 -9.76 -0.79 8.80
CA GLN A 80 -8.66 -1.63 8.36
C GLN A 80 -7.39 -1.39 9.21
N ARG A 81 -7.10 -0.14 9.57
CA ARG A 81 -5.99 0.19 10.46
C ARG A 81 -6.17 -0.39 11.86
N ASP A 82 -7.38 -0.33 12.39
CA ASP A 82 -7.71 -0.94 13.68
C ASP A 82 -7.54 -2.47 13.61
N ARG A 83 -8.18 -3.10 12.62
CA ARG A 83 -8.14 -4.55 12.41
C ARG A 83 -6.71 -5.10 12.23
N TYR A 84 -5.90 -4.44 11.40
CA TYR A 84 -4.56 -4.90 11.04
C TYR A 84 -3.43 -4.16 11.77
N GLY A 85 -3.76 -3.42 12.83
CA GLY A 85 -2.80 -2.59 13.58
C GLY A 85 -1.55 -3.36 14.03
N ARG A 86 -1.70 -4.63 14.44
CA ARG A 86 -0.57 -5.47 14.84
C ARG A 86 0.34 -5.88 13.67
N HIS A 87 -0.22 -6.11 12.48
CA HIS A 87 0.56 -6.37 11.27
C HIS A 87 1.33 -5.13 10.81
N ILE A 88 0.70 -3.97 10.90
CA ILE A 88 1.30 -2.69 10.48
C ILE A 88 2.53 -2.34 11.31
N LEU A 89 2.61 -2.78 12.56
CA LEU A 89 3.77 -2.59 13.44
C LEU A 89 4.99 -3.42 13.05
N LEU A 90 4.82 -4.47 12.25
CA LEU A 90 5.92 -5.29 11.76
C LEU A 90 6.62 -4.55 10.61
N PRO A 91 7.95 -4.27 10.70
CA PRO A 91 8.67 -3.54 9.65
C PRO A 91 8.59 -4.20 8.27
N GLU A 92 8.50 -5.52 8.22
CA GLU A 92 8.43 -6.33 7.00
C GLU A 92 7.06 -6.24 6.32
N VAL A 93 6.02 -5.87 7.05
CA VAL A 93 4.66 -5.72 6.54
C VAL A 93 4.32 -4.25 6.33
N GLY A 94 4.22 -3.49 7.40
CA GLY A 94 3.81 -2.09 7.38
C GLY A 94 2.44 -1.86 6.72
N GLU A 95 2.06 -0.61 6.49
CA GLU A 95 0.82 -0.29 5.75
C GLU A 95 0.87 -0.74 4.29
N GLU A 96 2.05 -0.65 3.67
CA GLU A 96 2.22 -1.05 2.26
C GLU A 96 2.05 -2.56 2.08
N GLY A 97 2.65 -3.37 2.95
CA GLY A 97 2.49 -4.82 2.94
C GLY A 97 1.05 -5.25 3.20
N GLN A 98 0.38 -4.64 4.19
CA GLN A 98 -1.03 -4.92 4.46
C GLN A 98 -1.92 -4.55 3.26
N GLN A 99 -1.61 -3.46 2.55
CA GLN A 99 -2.34 -3.10 1.35
C GLN A 99 -2.11 -4.10 0.21
N LYS A 100 -0.91 -4.65 0.07
CA LYS A 100 -0.62 -5.73 -0.89
C LYS A 100 -1.44 -6.98 -0.57
N LEU A 101 -1.56 -7.35 0.71
CA LEU A 101 -2.43 -8.46 1.14
C LEU A 101 -3.89 -8.22 0.75
N LEU A 102 -4.45 -7.05 1.06
CA LEU A 102 -5.82 -6.68 0.71
C LEU A 102 -6.10 -6.69 -0.80
N ASN A 103 -5.09 -6.41 -1.62
CA ASN A 103 -5.21 -6.44 -3.07
C ASN A 103 -4.89 -7.82 -3.69
N SER A 104 -4.40 -8.76 -2.90
CA SER A 104 -4.00 -10.08 -3.39
C SER A 104 -5.20 -10.99 -3.67
N LYS A 105 -5.01 -11.92 -4.59
CA LYS A 105 -5.97 -12.96 -4.94
C LYS A 105 -5.24 -14.30 -4.89
N ILE A 106 -5.79 -15.24 -4.12
CA ILE A 106 -5.19 -16.55 -3.90
C ILE A 106 -6.21 -17.64 -4.28
N LEU A 107 -5.75 -18.66 -4.95
CA LEU A 107 -6.52 -19.86 -5.21
C LEU A 107 -5.96 -21.01 -4.36
N LEU A 108 -6.80 -21.61 -3.54
CA LEU A 108 -6.50 -22.83 -2.78
C LEU A 108 -7.02 -24.05 -3.56
N LEU A 109 -6.15 -24.97 -3.84
CA LEU A 109 -6.49 -26.26 -4.42
C LEU A 109 -6.60 -27.27 -3.27
N GLY A 110 -7.81 -27.54 -2.87
CA GLY A 110 -8.17 -28.37 -1.72
C GLY A 110 -8.58 -27.55 -0.48
N ALA A 111 -9.67 -27.97 0.15
CA ALA A 111 -10.19 -27.42 1.42
C ALA A 111 -10.13 -28.43 2.57
N GLY A 112 -9.27 -29.43 2.43
CA GLY A 112 -9.05 -30.48 3.42
C GLY A 112 -8.32 -29.99 4.67
N GLY A 113 -7.66 -30.91 5.37
CA GLY A 113 -6.98 -30.64 6.65
C GLY A 113 -5.84 -29.61 6.60
N LEU A 114 -5.26 -29.32 5.43
CA LEU A 114 -4.27 -28.25 5.24
C LEU A 114 -4.90 -26.99 4.64
N GLY A 115 -5.81 -27.15 3.66
CA GLY A 115 -6.47 -26.01 3.01
C GLY A 115 -7.41 -25.26 3.94
N SER A 116 -8.14 -25.95 4.81
CA SER A 116 -9.05 -25.34 5.76
C SER A 116 -8.39 -24.33 6.71
N PRO A 117 -7.34 -24.69 7.48
CA PRO A 117 -6.66 -23.71 8.34
C PRO A 117 -5.94 -22.63 7.50
N ALA A 118 -5.36 -22.96 6.35
CA ALA A 118 -4.73 -21.98 5.47
C ALA A 118 -5.74 -20.91 5.01
N ALA A 119 -6.95 -21.30 4.59
CA ALA A 119 -7.99 -20.36 4.20
C ALA A 119 -8.35 -19.39 5.33
N LEU A 120 -8.51 -19.89 6.56
CA LEU A 120 -8.85 -19.06 7.73
C LEU A 120 -7.73 -18.07 8.06
N TYR A 121 -6.48 -18.51 8.08
CA TYR A 121 -5.36 -17.63 8.39
C TYR A 121 -5.10 -16.60 7.30
N LEU A 122 -5.23 -16.97 6.04
CA LEU A 122 -5.09 -16.02 4.92
C LEU A 122 -6.22 -14.98 4.94
N ALA A 123 -7.45 -15.39 5.24
CA ALA A 123 -8.56 -14.47 5.40
C ALA A 123 -8.34 -13.53 6.60
N ALA A 124 -7.89 -14.06 7.74
CA ALA A 124 -7.57 -13.27 8.93
C ALA A 124 -6.44 -12.29 8.68
N ALA A 125 -5.41 -12.69 7.91
CA ALA A 125 -4.30 -11.83 7.50
C ALA A 125 -4.71 -10.71 6.54
N GLY A 126 -5.90 -10.79 5.95
CA GLY A 126 -6.43 -9.74 5.07
C GLY A 126 -6.17 -9.97 3.59
N VAL A 127 -6.04 -11.21 3.14
CA VAL A 127 -6.06 -11.52 1.70
C VAL A 127 -7.41 -11.13 1.13
N GLY A 128 -7.40 -10.26 0.10
CA GLY A 128 -8.61 -9.61 -0.41
C GLY A 128 -9.57 -10.55 -1.13
N THR A 129 -9.06 -11.57 -1.81
CA THR A 129 -9.88 -12.58 -2.48
C THR A 129 -9.26 -13.95 -2.32
N ILE A 130 -10.06 -14.91 -1.83
CA ILE A 130 -9.67 -16.31 -1.74
C ILE A 130 -10.65 -17.13 -2.56
N GLY A 131 -10.13 -17.81 -3.59
CA GLY A 131 -10.85 -18.85 -4.31
C GLY A 131 -10.50 -20.21 -3.71
N ILE A 132 -11.46 -21.12 -3.64
CA ILE A 132 -11.27 -22.47 -3.14
C ILE A 132 -11.85 -23.44 -4.16
N VAL A 133 -11.08 -24.46 -4.54
CA VAL A 133 -11.52 -25.56 -5.41
C VAL A 133 -11.24 -26.86 -4.67
N ASP A 134 -12.31 -27.61 -4.44
CA ASP A 134 -12.26 -28.97 -3.90
C ASP A 134 -13.29 -29.84 -4.64
N MET A 135 -12.97 -31.09 -4.87
CA MET A 135 -13.86 -32.03 -5.56
C MET A 135 -14.58 -32.98 -4.60
N ASP A 136 -14.15 -32.99 -3.34
CA ASP A 136 -14.73 -33.86 -2.33
C ASP A 136 -15.98 -33.22 -1.68
N VAL A 137 -16.84 -34.05 -1.15
CA VAL A 137 -17.95 -33.64 -0.29
C VAL A 137 -17.52 -33.60 1.16
N VAL A 138 -18.19 -32.77 1.95
CA VAL A 138 -17.94 -32.71 3.39
C VAL A 138 -18.42 -34.01 4.04
N ASP A 139 -17.52 -34.66 4.80
CA ASP A 139 -17.83 -35.86 5.58
C ASP A 139 -17.59 -35.58 7.07
N ALA A 140 -18.51 -36.03 7.93
CA ALA A 140 -18.46 -35.82 9.36
C ALA A 140 -17.15 -36.33 10.01
N SER A 141 -16.56 -37.39 9.47
CA SER A 141 -15.30 -37.96 9.95
C SER A 141 -14.08 -37.06 9.69
N ASN A 142 -14.23 -36.03 8.84
CA ASN A 142 -13.19 -35.07 8.47
C ASN A 142 -13.24 -33.78 9.29
N LEU A 143 -14.36 -33.50 9.97
CA LEU A 143 -14.60 -32.22 10.65
C LEU A 143 -13.63 -31.93 11.82
N GLN A 144 -12.99 -32.96 12.37
CA GLN A 144 -11.98 -32.78 13.41
C GLN A 144 -10.71 -32.03 12.91
N ARG A 145 -10.52 -31.88 11.59
CA ARG A 145 -9.41 -31.15 10.97
C ARG A 145 -9.79 -30.21 9.83
N GLN A 146 -10.94 -30.41 9.22
CA GLN A 146 -11.46 -29.54 8.15
C GLN A 146 -12.33 -28.43 8.75
N ILE A 147 -11.69 -27.55 9.51
CA ILE A 147 -12.32 -26.53 10.35
C ILE A 147 -13.04 -25.41 9.59
N LEU A 148 -12.95 -25.39 8.26
CA LEU A 148 -13.64 -24.44 7.40
C LEU A 148 -15.11 -24.83 7.18
N HIS A 149 -15.44 -26.11 7.36
CA HIS A 149 -16.74 -26.72 7.06
C HIS A 149 -17.55 -27.02 8.31
N ASN A 150 -18.85 -27.15 8.15
CA ASN A 150 -19.81 -27.70 9.11
C ASN A 150 -20.78 -28.63 8.36
N LEU A 151 -21.56 -29.38 9.10
CA LEU A 151 -22.66 -30.20 8.54
C LEU A 151 -23.89 -29.34 8.24
#